data_052fbbdd1cf16794d9bccee1565acef0
#
_entry.id   052fbbdd1cf16794d9bccee1565acef0
#
_cell.length_a   1.000
_cell.length_b   1.000
_cell.length_c   1.000
_cell.angle_alpha   90.00
_cell.angle_beta   90.00
_cell.angle_gamma   90.00
#
_symmetry.space_group_name_H-M   'P 1'
#
loop_
_entity.id
_entity.type
_entity.pdbx_description
1 polymer ?
#
loop_
_entity_poly.entity_id
_entity_poly.type
_entity_poly.pdbx_seq_one_letter_code
_entity_poly.pdbx_strand_id
1 'polypeptide(L)'
;MGESRIDNMSKKGFLVIALDFGVKKIGSCVGNSITGTSTQLKLLKNDKKFHEQLELLNNEFNPELFIIGLPKNPKNLFIKSLKKTTDFITNILEKPYELTDESFTSQAVEKEFMNNKDGRSAELIFEGWYNGR
;
A
#
# COMPACT_ATOMS: atom_id res chain seq x y z
N MET A 1 -8.48 -13.49 23.62
CA MET A 1 -8.23 -13.67 22.19
C MET A 1 -7.68 -12.43 21.55
N GLY A 2 -8.27 -11.26 21.78
CA GLY A 2 -7.74 -10.03 21.23
C GLY A 2 -6.33 -9.72 21.71
N GLU A 3 -6.07 -9.97 22.96
CA GLU A 3 -4.74 -9.75 23.52
C GLU A 3 -3.71 -10.65 22.85
N SER A 4 -4.06 -11.93 22.67
CA SER A 4 -3.17 -12.89 22.03
C SER A 4 -2.86 -12.46 20.60
N ARG A 5 -3.85 -11.94 19.90
CA ARG A 5 -3.66 -11.47 18.54
C ARG A 5 -2.71 -10.27 18.48
N ILE A 6 -2.89 -9.33 19.39
CA ILE A 6 -2.02 -8.16 19.46
C ILE A 6 -0.59 -8.58 19.76
N ASP A 7 -0.42 -9.49 20.72
CA ASP A 7 0.90 -10.01 21.06
C ASP A 7 1.53 -10.73 19.87
N ASN A 8 0.73 -11.51 19.16
CA ASN A 8 1.23 -12.21 17.97
C ASN A 8 1.69 -11.24 16.89
N MET A 9 0.95 -10.16 16.69
CA MET A 9 1.33 -9.13 15.73
C MET A 9 2.67 -8.50 16.13
N SER A 10 2.86 -8.20 17.41
CA SER A 10 4.10 -7.60 17.89
C SER A 10 5.29 -8.55 17.79
N LYS A 11 5.09 -9.82 18.09
CA LYS A 11 6.16 -10.81 18.13
C LYS A 11 6.48 -11.41 16.78
N LYS A 12 5.45 -11.72 16.00
CA LYS A 12 5.60 -12.39 14.71
C LYS A 12 5.58 -11.45 13.54
N GLY A 13 5.19 -10.22 13.81
CA GLY A 13 4.99 -9.27 12.75
C GLY A 13 3.68 -9.52 12.01
N PHE A 14 3.41 -8.67 11.07
CA PHE A 14 2.23 -8.79 10.23
C PHE A 14 2.59 -8.31 8.85
N LEU A 15 1.76 -8.66 7.88
CA LEU A 15 1.98 -8.25 6.50
C LEU A 15 1.26 -6.93 6.25
N VAL A 16 1.87 -6.15 5.41
CA VAL A 16 1.36 -4.83 5.01
C VAL A 16 1.34 -4.82 3.49
N ILE A 17 0.24 -4.36 2.90
CA ILE A 17 0.20 -4.15 1.46
C ILE A 17 0.36 -2.67 1.21
N ALA A 18 1.36 -2.31 0.41
CA ALA A 18 1.60 -0.93 0.02
C ALA A 18 1.18 -0.74 -1.43
N LEU A 19 0.51 0.37 -1.70
CA LEU A 19 -0.01 0.70 -3.02
C LEU A 19 0.57 2.03 -3.48
N ASP A 20 1.16 2.03 -4.67
CA ASP A 20 1.54 3.26 -5.35
C ASP A 20 0.36 3.63 -6.24
N PHE A 21 -0.53 4.46 -5.70
CA PHE A 21 -1.84 4.70 -6.30
C PHE A 21 -1.74 5.71 -7.45
N GLY A 22 -2.09 5.25 -8.64
CA GLY A 22 -2.11 6.10 -9.82
C GLY A 22 -3.48 6.12 -10.47
N VAL A 23 -3.67 7.05 -11.39
CA VAL A 23 -4.94 7.19 -12.09
C VAL A 23 -5.21 6.00 -12.99
N LYS A 24 -4.19 5.48 -13.66
CA LYS A 24 -4.35 4.39 -14.63
C LYS A 24 -3.81 3.07 -14.12
N LYS A 25 -2.73 3.10 -13.36
CA LYS A 25 -2.07 1.89 -12.88
C LYS A 25 -1.74 2.06 -11.41
N ILE A 26 -1.73 0.94 -10.71
CA ILE A 26 -1.45 0.91 -9.28
C ILE A 26 -0.40 -0.15 -9.04
N GLY A 27 0.77 0.28 -8.56
CA GLY A 27 1.81 -0.65 -8.15
C GLY A 27 1.50 -1.19 -6.78
N SER A 28 1.89 -2.42 -6.51
CA SER A 28 1.62 -3.03 -5.21
C SER A 28 2.80 -3.87 -4.74
N CYS A 29 2.94 -3.98 -3.43
CA CYS A 29 3.88 -4.90 -2.82
C CYS A 29 3.32 -5.39 -1.49
N VAL A 30 3.85 -6.51 -1.02
CA VAL A 30 3.57 -7.00 0.32
C VAL A 30 4.86 -6.93 1.12
N GLY A 31 4.79 -6.37 2.32
CA GLY A 31 5.95 -6.21 3.18
C GLY A 31 5.73 -6.79 4.56
N ASN A 32 6.81 -7.16 5.21
CA ASN A 32 6.78 -7.71 6.56
C ASN A 32 7.15 -6.63 7.55
N SER A 33 6.29 -6.40 8.53
CA SER A 33 6.44 -5.31 9.49
C SER A 33 7.60 -5.49 10.47
N ILE A 34 8.12 -6.71 10.62
CA ILE A 34 9.25 -6.97 11.51
C ILE A 34 10.57 -6.92 10.77
N THR A 35 10.66 -7.65 9.66
CA THR A 35 11.94 -7.78 8.94
C THR A 35 12.22 -6.63 8.00
N GLY A 36 11.18 -5.89 7.62
CA GLY A 36 11.35 -4.81 6.64
C GLY A 36 11.54 -5.31 5.21
N THR A 37 11.40 -6.61 4.99
CA THR A 37 11.50 -7.17 3.65
C THR A 37 10.18 -6.99 2.90
N SER A 38 10.26 -6.86 1.59
CA SER A 38 9.07 -6.70 0.77
C SER A 38 9.21 -7.47 -0.52
N THR A 39 8.06 -7.79 -1.13
CA THR A 39 8.00 -8.48 -2.40
C THR A 39 7.08 -7.70 -3.31
N GLN A 40 7.60 -7.33 -4.48
CA GLN A 40 6.82 -6.64 -5.49
C GLN A 40 5.73 -7.58 -6.00
N LEU A 41 4.52 -7.05 -6.11
CA LEU A 41 3.39 -7.80 -6.63
C LEU A 41 3.04 -7.33 -8.02
N LYS A 42 2.03 -7.97 -8.60
CA LYS A 42 1.58 -7.65 -9.95
C LYS A 42 1.10 -6.20 -10.04
N LEU A 43 1.45 -5.53 -11.13
CA LEU A 43 0.92 -4.20 -11.42
C LEU A 43 -0.56 -4.31 -11.74
N LEU A 44 -1.37 -3.49 -11.09
CA LEU A 44 -2.82 -3.53 -11.24
C LEU A 44 -3.29 -2.36 -12.11
N LYS A 45 -4.37 -2.58 -12.83
CA LYS A 45 -5.01 -1.49 -13.59
C LYS A 45 -6.03 -0.82 -12.68
N ASN A 46 -6.08 0.51 -12.75
CA ASN A 46 -7.08 1.26 -11.99
C ASN A 46 -8.35 1.36 -12.82
N ASP A 47 -9.09 0.26 -12.86
CA ASP A 47 -10.32 0.16 -13.62
C ASP A 47 -11.41 -0.52 -12.78
N LYS A 48 -12.48 -0.96 -13.43
CA LYS A 48 -13.61 -1.56 -12.72
C LYS A 48 -13.24 -2.80 -11.92
N LYS A 49 -12.18 -3.49 -12.32
CA LYS A 49 -11.77 -4.74 -11.67
C LYS A 49 -10.76 -4.54 -10.56
N PHE A 50 -10.32 -3.30 -10.34
CA PHE A 50 -9.28 -3.06 -9.35
C PHE A 50 -9.69 -3.54 -7.96
N HIS A 51 -10.90 -3.22 -7.54
CA HIS A 51 -11.36 -3.62 -6.21
C HIS A 51 -11.47 -5.12 -6.06
N GLU A 52 -11.86 -5.84 -7.11
CA GLU A 52 -11.86 -7.29 -7.09
C GLU A 52 -10.46 -7.84 -6.89
N GLN A 53 -9.48 -7.27 -7.60
CA GLN A 53 -8.09 -7.71 -7.47
C GLN A 53 -7.54 -7.36 -6.10
N LEU A 54 -7.92 -6.21 -5.56
CA LEU A 54 -7.52 -5.84 -4.22
C LEU A 54 -8.06 -6.80 -3.18
N GLU A 55 -9.30 -7.24 -3.36
CA GLU A 55 -9.90 -8.23 -2.48
C GLU A 55 -9.16 -9.57 -2.55
N LEU A 56 -8.75 -9.98 -3.76
CA LEU A 56 -7.95 -11.20 -3.90
C LEU A 56 -6.63 -11.10 -3.15
N LEU A 57 -5.97 -9.95 -3.21
CA LEU A 57 -4.74 -9.73 -2.46
C LEU A 57 -5.00 -9.77 -0.96
N ASN A 58 -6.10 -9.19 -0.52
CA ASN A 58 -6.47 -9.21 0.88
C ASN A 58 -6.71 -10.64 1.37
N ASN A 59 -7.35 -11.45 0.54
CA ASN A 59 -7.63 -12.84 0.90
C ASN A 59 -6.36 -13.69 0.88
N GLU A 60 -5.46 -13.42 -0.06
CA GLU A 60 -4.23 -14.18 -0.20
C GLU A 60 -3.25 -13.89 0.93
N PHE A 61 -3.02 -12.63 1.25
CA PHE A 61 -2.00 -12.24 2.21
C PHE A 61 -2.54 -11.90 3.58
N ASN A 62 -3.83 -11.64 3.69
CA ASN A 62 -4.47 -11.24 4.95
C ASN A 62 -3.66 -10.15 5.68
N PRO A 63 -3.41 -9.01 5.03
CA PRO A 63 -2.62 -7.96 5.65
C PRO A 63 -3.35 -7.32 6.82
N GLU A 64 -2.60 -6.75 7.73
CA GLU A 64 -3.18 -6.01 8.85
C GLU A 64 -3.33 -4.52 8.52
N LEU A 65 -2.69 -4.05 7.46
CA LEU A 65 -2.66 -2.64 7.11
C LEU A 65 -2.44 -2.47 5.62
N PHE A 66 -3.13 -1.49 5.04
CA PHE A 66 -2.85 -1.03 3.68
C PHE A 66 -2.20 0.35 3.77
N ILE A 67 -1.12 0.56 3.03
CA ILE A 67 -0.45 1.86 2.95
C ILE A 67 -0.60 2.35 1.52
N ILE A 68 -1.07 3.57 1.36
CA ILE A 68 -1.31 4.14 0.03
C ILE A 68 -0.44 5.36 -0.13
N GLY A 69 0.48 5.31 -1.10
CA GLY A 69 1.33 6.43 -1.42
C GLY A 69 0.65 7.36 -2.41
N LEU A 70 0.71 8.65 -2.15
CA LEU A 70 0.04 9.67 -2.93
C LEU A 70 1.05 10.54 -3.64
N PRO A 71 0.74 11.00 -4.86
CA PRO A 71 1.57 12.00 -5.51
C PRO A 71 1.37 13.36 -4.86
N LYS A 72 2.28 14.27 -5.11
CA LYS A 72 2.11 15.66 -4.71
C LYS A 72 0.98 16.27 -5.56
N ASN A 73 0.17 17.11 -4.94
CA ASN A 73 -0.90 17.83 -5.63
C ASN A 73 -1.82 16.91 -6.44
N PRO A 74 -2.49 15.97 -5.78
CA PRO A 74 -3.40 15.06 -6.49
C PRO A 74 -4.56 15.84 -7.11
N LYS A 75 -4.95 15.43 -8.32
CA LYS A 75 -6.07 16.05 -9.03
C LYS A 75 -7.40 15.48 -8.56
N ASN A 76 -8.49 16.19 -8.88
CA ASN A 76 -9.82 15.80 -8.41
C ASN A 76 -10.22 14.38 -8.80
N LEU A 77 -9.92 13.99 -10.03
CA LEU A 77 -10.25 12.63 -10.49
C LEU A 77 -9.50 11.59 -9.65
N PHE A 78 -8.24 11.88 -9.34
CA PHE A 78 -7.43 11.01 -8.50
C PHE A 78 -8.04 10.90 -7.10
N ILE A 79 -8.44 12.03 -6.53
CA ILE A 79 -9.03 12.06 -5.18
C ILE A 79 -10.32 11.24 -5.13
N LYS A 80 -11.16 11.34 -6.16
CA LYS A 80 -12.39 10.55 -6.23
C LYS A 80 -12.11 9.06 -6.27
N SER A 81 -11.14 8.66 -7.09
CA SER A 81 -10.75 7.27 -7.21
C SER A 81 -10.16 6.76 -5.88
N LEU A 82 -9.34 7.59 -5.26
CA LEU A 82 -8.74 7.25 -3.96
C LEU A 82 -9.82 7.05 -2.90
N LYS A 83 -10.81 7.93 -2.86
CA LYS A 83 -11.88 7.83 -1.87
C LYS A 83 -12.67 6.53 -2.03
N LYS A 84 -12.97 6.15 -3.27
CA LYS A 84 -13.65 4.89 -3.53
C LYS A 84 -12.84 3.70 -3.01
N THR A 85 -11.53 3.76 -3.21
CA THR A 85 -10.65 2.68 -2.77
C THR A 85 -10.53 2.62 -1.25
N THR A 86 -10.35 3.77 -0.59
CA THR A 86 -10.27 3.77 0.87
C THR A 86 -11.59 3.34 1.51
N ASP A 87 -12.72 3.73 0.93
CA ASP A 87 -14.01 3.28 1.41
C ASP A 87 -14.15 1.76 1.24
N PHE A 88 -13.68 1.23 0.12
CA PHE A 88 -13.70 -0.21 -0.12
C PHE A 88 -12.84 -0.96 0.91
N ILE A 89 -11.65 -0.47 1.17
CA ILE A 89 -10.75 -1.09 2.16
C ILE A 89 -11.39 -1.08 3.55
N THR A 90 -11.97 0.05 3.93
CA THR A 90 -12.55 0.19 5.26
C THR A 90 -13.83 -0.59 5.43
N ASN A 91 -14.74 -0.50 4.45
CA ASN A 91 -16.10 -1.02 4.61
C ASN A 91 -16.28 -2.45 4.10
N ILE A 92 -15.52 -2.85 3.10
CA ILE A 92 -15.66 -4.18 2.50
C ILE A 92 -14.57 -5.12 3.02
N LEU A 93 -13.31 -4.68 2.95
CA LEU A 93 -12.20 -5.51 3.43
C LEU A 93 -12.05 -5.45 4.94
N GLU A 94 -12.60 -4.43 5.56
CA GLU A 94 -12.56 -4.22 7.01
C GLU A 94 -11.13 -4.18 7.54
N LYS A 95 -10.28 -3.44 6.83
CA LYS A 95 -8.87 -3.27 7.20
C LYS A 95 -8.56 -1.78 7.37
N PRO A 96 -7.60 -1.45 8.24
CA PRO A 96 -7.14 -0.07 8.34
C PRO A 96 -6.25 0.30 7.16
N TYR A 97 -6.14 1.59 6.90
CA TYR A 97 -5.22 2.09 5.89
C TYR A 97 -4.53 3.35 6.41
N GLU A 98 -3.37 3.64 5.83
CA GLU A 98 -2.65 4.88 6.07
C GLU A 98 -2.29 5.50 4.72
N LEU A 99 -2.38 6.81 4.66
CA LEU A 99 -1.98 7.55 3.47
C LEU A 99 -0.59 8.14 3.72
N THR A 100 0.28 8.01 2.74
CA THR A 100 1.59 8.62 2.79
C THR A 100 1.78 9.47 1.55
N ASP A 101 2.63 10.47 1.61
CA ASP A 101 2.93 11.28 0.43
C ASP A 101 4.42 11.21 0.13
N GLU A 102 4.80 11.82 -0.99
CA GLU A 102 6.18 11.79 -1.44
C GLU A 102 7.11 12.65 -0.59
N SER A 103 6.55 13.49 0.30
CA SER A 103 7.35 14.42 1.06
C SER A 103 8.33 13.74 2.02
N PHE A 104 8.09 12.47 2.36
CA PHE A 104 9.00 11.73 3.24
C PHE A 104 10.13 11.06 2.47
N THR A 105 10.16 11.16 1.15
CA THR A 105 11.21 10.54 0.34
C THR A 105 12.29 11.54 -0.01
N SER A 106 13.53 11.05 -0.16
CA SER A 106 14.64 11.87 -0.60
C SER A 106 14.60 12.06 -2.11
N GLN A 107 15.40 13.01 -2.63
CA GLN A 107 15.50 13.20 -4.07
C GLN A 107 15.97 11.95 -4.80
N ALA A 108 16.86 11.20 -4.19
CA ALA A 108 17.35 9.96 -4.79
C ALA A 108 16.21 8.96 -4.94
N VAL A 109 15.35 8.87 -3.91
CA VAL A 109 14.19 8.00 -3.95
C VAL A 109 13.19 8.50 -4.99
N GLU A 110 12.99 9.80 -5.09
CA GLU A 110 12.11 10.36 -6.11
C GLU A 110 12.56 9.99 -7.53
N LYS A 111 13.87 10.06 -7.79
CA LYS A 111 14.41 9.64 -9.08
C LYS A 111 14.13 8.17 -9.35
N GLU A 112 14.25 7.35 -8.32
CA GLU A 112 13.97 5.93 -8.44
C GLU A 112 12.50 5.69 -8.74
N PHE A 113 11.58 6.46 -8.11
CA PHE A 113 10.17 6.40 -8.43
C PHE A 113 9.93 6.70 -9.90
N MET A 114 10.59 7.72 -10.45
CA MET A 114 10.42 8.11 -11.83
C MET A 114 10.93 7.04 -12.79
N ASN A 115 11.96 6.32 -12.42
CA ASN A 115 12.59 5.32 -13.28
C ASN A 115 11.97 3.93 -13.15
N ASN A 116 11.34 3.62 -12.02
CA ASN A 116 10.79 2.30 -11.74
C ASN A 116 9.29 2.36 -11.59
N LYS A 117 8.59 2.39 -12.72
CA LYS A 117 7.15 2.58 -12.73
C LYS A 117 6.34 1.29 -12.53
N ASP A 118 7.01 0.15 -12.42
CA ASP A 118 6.35 -1.15 -12.46
C ASP A 118 6.24 -1.85 -11.10
N GLY A 119 6.09 -1.08 -10.03
CA GLY A 119 5.86 -1.68 -8.72
C GLY A 119 6.98 -1.50 -7.74
N ARG A 120 8.20 -1.15 -8.19
CA ARG A 120 9.28 -0.82 -7.25
C ARG A 120 8.89 0.38 -6.40
N SER A 121 8.06 1.27 -6.95
CA SER A 121 7.56 2.43 -6.21
C SER A 121 6.76 2.00 -4.97
N ALA A 122 5.98 0.94 -5.08
CA ALA A 122 5.22 0.44 -3.93
C ALA A 122 6.16 -0.07 -2.84
N GLU A 123 7.25 -0.74 -3.23
CA GLU A 123 8.25 -1.18 -2.26
C GLU A 123 8.91 -0.01 -1.56
N LEU A 124 9.17 1.08 -2.30
CA LEU A 124 9.75 2.29 -1.70
C LEU A 124 8.79 2.94 -0.72
N ILE A 125 7.51 2.91 -1.01
CA ILE A 125 6.48 3.39 -0.09
C ILE A 125 6.49 2.56 1.19
N PHE A 126 6.55 1.25 1.06
CA PHE A 126 6.63 0.38 2.23
C PHE A 126 7.90 0.65 3.03
N GLU A 127 9.04 0.78 2.36
CA GLU A 127 10.32 1.04 3.04
C GLU A 127 10.28 2.35 3.82
N GLY A 128 9.67 3.38 3.22
CA GLY A 128 9.52 4.67 3.90
C GLY A 128 8.66 4.55 5.15
N TRP A 129 7.56 3.83 5.05
CA TRP A 129 6.70 3.58 6.20
C TRP A 129 7.44 2.79 7.28
N TYR A 130 8.14 1.73 6.88
CA TYR A 130 8.86 0.86 7.80
C TYR A 130 9.95 1.62 8.55
N ASN A 131 10.72 2.43 7.83
CA ASN A 131 11.83 3.18 8.41
C ASN A 131 11.37 4.37 9.24
N GLY A 132 10.16 4.84 9.05
CA GLY A 132 9.61 5.97 9.79
C GLY A 132 8.91 5.60 11.09
N ARG A 133 8.87 4.34 11.42
CA ARG A 133 8.19 3.86 12.62
C ARG A 133 8.98 4.08 13.89
#